data_76346f0b0b1a56ee5672c309a68688ef
#
_entry.id   76346f0b0b1a56ee5672c309a68688ef
#
_cell.length_a   1.000
_cell.length_b   1.000
_cell.length_c   1.000
_cell.angle_alpha   90.00
_cell.angle_beta   90.00
_cell.angle_gamma   90.00
#
_symmetry.space_group_name_H-M   'P 1'
#
loop_
_entity.id
_entity.type
_entity.pdbx_description
1 polymer ?
#
loop_
_entity_poly.entity_id
_entity_poly.type
_entity_poly.pdbx_seq_one_letter_code
_entity_poly.pdbx_strand_id
1 'polypeptide(L)'
;EKDKEMIFSLQFSEETGYCDNIQQMTGARDTYDGWTEIKPSADFVDYYKNADGSDFKWSEVDGLEDWDLLTPQQREIFFCRDGLESMSSQKNGLIKRVGEDIYQKYYLNSGNEARIKKAYSNRDSRLQQTVVTPYIPVDCYKPNYAGDANQIGKQLRWPLKEQGTNGGDFWLDKRTSAFYCYRKYNEFEKGRLISRSRCHTDWPLIRYTD
;
A
#
# COMPACT_ATOMS: atom_id res chain seq x y z
N GLU A 1 -16.10 21.59 8.50
CA GLU A 1 -15.84 21.20 9.90
C GLU A 1 -14.45 21.73 10.28
N LYS A 2 -14.33 22.52 11.33
CA LYS A 2 -13.04 23.09 11.72
C LYS A 2 -12.22 22.00 12.39
N ASP A 3 -11.08 21.66 11.77
CA ASP A 3 -10.10 20.80 12.41
C ASP A 3 -9.55 21.48 13.65
N LYS A 4 -9.78 20.86 14.81
CA LYS A 4 -9.39 21.40 16.12
C LYS A 4 -7.89 21.27 16.41
N GLU A 5 -7.19 20.46 15.63
CA GLU A 5 -5.75 20.24 15.79
C GLU A 5 -4.91 21.19 14.95
N MET A 6 -5.51 21.82 13.93
CA MET A 6 -4.75 22.66 12.98
C MET A 6 -4.78 24.12 13.42
N ILE A 7 -3.60 24.67 13.72
CA ILE A 7 -3.43 26.07 14.09
C ILE A 7 -3.17 26.89 12.83
N PHE A 8 -2.30 26.42 11.95
CA PHE A 8 -1.96 27.10 10.73
C PHE A 8 -1.67 26.08 9.61
N SER A 9 -2.30 26.27 8.46
CA SER A 9 -2.10 25.44 7.28
C SER A 9 -1.89 26.27 6.02
N LEU A 10 -1.11 25.73 5.11
CA LEU A 10 -1.10 26.19 3.73
C LEU A 10 -2.32 25.57 3.04
N GLN A 11 -3.23 26.44 2.61
CA GLN A 11 -4.50 26.02 2.01
C GLN A 11 -4.40 25.94 0.50
N PHE A 12 -4.91 24.85 -0.04
CA PHE A 12 -5.08 24.63 -1.46
C PHE A 12 -6.56 24.55 -1.81
N SER A 13 -6.97 25.14 -2.91
CA SER A 13 -8.38 25.21 -3.30
C SER A 13 -8.55 25.05 -4.80
N GLU A 14 -9.51 24.26 -5.19
CA GLU A 14 -9.91 24.11 -6.59
C GLU A 14 -10.37 25.45 -7.20
N GLU A 15 -11.05 26.29 -6.42
CA GLU A 15 -11.55 27.60 -6.84
C GLU A 15 -10.41 28.56 -7.21
N THR A 16 -9.30 28.48 -6.51
CA THR A 16 -8.13 29.33 -6.76
C THR A 16 -7.18 28.71 -7.78
N GLY A 17 -7.38 27.46 -8.16
CA GLY A 17 -6.50 26.72 -9.06
C GLY A 17 -5.15 26.31 -8.45
N TYR A 18 -4.94 26.54 -7.16
CA TYR A 18 -3.73 26.11 -6.47
C TYR A 18 -3.89 24.66 -6.01
N CYS A 19 -2.95 23.81 -6.42
CA CYS A 19 -2.82 22.44 -5.95
C CYS A 19 -1.38 22.18 -5.51
N ASP A 20 -1.23 21.20 -4.61
CA ASP A 20 0.10 20.72 -4.26
C ASP A 20 0.58 19.62 -5.22
N ASN A 21 1.87 19.33 -5.19
CA ASN A 21 2.49 18.26 -5.97
C ASN A 21 2.76 17.00 -5.12
N ILE A 22 2.30 16.95 -3.89
CA ILE A 22 2.63 15.87 -2.97
C ILE A 22 2.01 14.57 -3.46
N GLN A 23 0.75 14.61 -3.87
CA GLN A 23 0.08 13.44 -4.44
C GLN A 23 0.80 12.92 -5.69
N GLN A 24 1.32 13.80 -6.54
CA GLN A 24 2.10 13.41 -7.70
C GLN A 24 3.35 12.62 -7.31
N MET A 25 4.03 13.00 -6.24
CA MET A 25 5.27 12.38 -5.79
C MET A 25 5.03 11.13 -4.96
N THR A 26 4.03 11.13 -4.08
CA THR A 26 3.80 10.09 -3.08
C THR A 26 2.75 9.06 -3.48
N GLY A 27 1.81 9.45 -4.33
CA GLY A 27 0.70 8.63 -4.73
C GLY A 27 1.09 7.49 -5.66
N ALA A 28 0.47 6.34 -5.48
CA ALA A 28 0.63 5.23 -6.40
C ALA A 28 -0.04 5.55 -7.75
N ARG A 29 0.61 5.10 -8.81
CA ARG A 29 0.21 5.42 -10.19
C ARG A 29 -1.23 5.02 -10.52
N ASP A 30 -1.62 3.85 -10.11
CA ASP A 30 -2.94 3.31 -10.47
C ASP A 30 -4.08 3.84 -9.61
N THR A 31 -3.79 4.26 -8.39
CA THR A 31 -4.82 4.66 -7.44
C THR A 31 -4.88 6.16 -7.26
N TYR A 32 -3.74 6.78 -7.03
CA TYR A 32 -3.66 8.21 -6.71
C TYR A 32 -3.17 9.06 -7.88
N ASP A 33 -3.06 8.46 -9.07
CA ASP A 33 -2.52 9.11 -10.26
C ASP A 33 -1.12 9.71 -10.05
N GLY A 34 -0.38 9.21 -9.09
CA GLY A 34 0.95 9.68 -8.75
C GLY A 34 2.06 8.98 -9.53
N TRP A 35 3.30 9.26 -9.15
CA TRP A 35 4.49 8.64 -9.74
C TRP A 35 5.23 7.71 -8.77
N THR A 36 4.82 7.67 -7.52
CA THR A 36 5.42 6.83 -6.46
C THR A 36 6.93 7.06 -6.31
N GLU A 37 7.39 8.29 -6.46
CA GLU A 37 8.80 8.63 -6.33
C GLU A 37 9.26 8.61 -4.87
N ILE A 38 8.39 9.05 -3.97
CA ILE A 38 8.60 9.03 -2.53
C ILE A 38 7.73 7.92 -1.94
N LYS A 39 8.36 6.98 -1.23
CA LYS A 39 7.73 5.78 -0.68
C LYS A 39 8.11 5.60 0.78
N PRO A 40 7.23 5.02 1.60
CA PRO A 40 7.63 4.54 2.91
C PRO A 40 8.60 3.36 2.78
N SER A 41 9.65 3.37 3.58
CA SER A 41 10.53 2.20 3.71
C SER A 41 9.82 1.10 4.51
N ALA A 42 10.34 -0.13 4.42
CA ALA A 42 9.87 -1.23 5.27
C ALA A 42 10.11 -0.90 6.76
N ASP A 43 11.29 -0.40 7.10
CA ASP A 43 11.62 -0.02 8.47
C ASP A 43 10.67 1.05 9.02
N PHE A 44 10.24 2.03 8.19
CA PHE A 44 9.24 3.01 8.59
C PHE A 44 7.90 2.36 8.93
N VAL A 45 7.47 1.37 8.14
CA VAL A 45 6.23 0.62 8.40
C VAL A 45 6.36 -0.25 9.64
N ASP A 46 7.51 -0.89 9.83
CA ASP A 46 7.79 -1.77 10.97
C ASP A 46 7.89 -1.00 12.29
N TYR A 47 8.24 0.28 12.25
CA TYR A 47 8.31 1.15 13.42
C TYR A 47 6.95 1.43 14.07
N TYR A 48 5.85 1.29 13.34
CA TYR A 48 4.52 1.37 13.94
C TYR A 48 4.29 0.20 14.91
N LYS A 49 3.86 0.53 16.11
CA LYS A 49 3.61 -0.44 17.19
C LYS A 49 2.33 -1.25 16.95
N ASN A 50 2.14 -2.26 17.77
CA ASN A 50 0.85 -2.93 17.92
C ASN A 50 -0.18 -1.98 18.55
N ALA A 51 -1.46 -2.32 18.43
CA ALA A 51 -2.56 -1.50 18.94
C ALA A 51 -2.52 -1.31 20.47
N ASP A 52 -1.90 -2.23 21.18
CA ASP A 52 -1.69 -2.16 22.65
C ASP A 52 -0.45 -1.35 23.06
N GLY A 53 0.31 -0.83 22.09
CA GLY A 53 1.54 -0.06 22.32
C GLY A 53 2.82 -0.87 22.41
N SER A 54 2.76 -2.19 22.36
CA SER A 54 3.95 -3.06 22.28
C SER A 54 4.66 -2.92 20.94
N ASP A 55 5.96 -3.27 20.90
CA ASP A 55 6.73 -3.26 19.68
C ASP A 55 6.26 -4.38 18.75
N PHE A 56 6.17 -4.07 17.45
CA PHE A 56 5.81 -5.05 16.44
C PHE A 56 7.01 -5.89 16.04
N LYS A 57 6.77 -7.20 15.87
CA LYS A 57 7.74 -8.13 15.29
C LYS A 57 7.04 -9.08 14.34
N TRP A 58 7.62 -9.26 13.18
CA TRP A 58 7.09 -10.16 12.16
C TRP A 58 6.99 -11.61 12.66
N SER A 59 8.00 -12.08 13.37
CA SER A 59 8.06 -13.44 13.90
C SER A 59 7.03 -13.73 15.01
N GLU A 60 6.37 -12.72 15.55
CA GLU A 60 5.27 -12.89 16.51
C GLU A 60 3.89 -12.96 15.83
N VAL A 61 3.83 -12.81 14.51
CA VAL A 61 2.60 -12.96 13.73
C VAL A 61 2.40 -14.43 13.37
N ASP A 62 1.25 -14.95 13.71
CA ASP A 62 0.86 -16.35 13.43
C ASP A 62 1.03 -16.68 11.94
N GLY A 63 1.80 -17.74 11.67
CA GLY A 63 2.19 -18.18 10.33
C GLY A 63 3.40 -17.46 9.74
N LEU A 64 4.08 -16.60 10.51
CA LEU A 64 5.32 -15.90 10.13
C LEU A 64 6.46 -16.16 11.12
N GLU A 65 6.37 -17.21 11.95
CA GLU A 65 7.30 -17.51 13.04
C GLU A 65 8.76 -17.64 12.55
N ASP A 66 8.93 -18.13 11.33
CA ASP A 66 10.26 -18.31 10.70
C ASP A 66 10.80 -17.04 10.02
N TRP A 67 10.15 -15.89 10.18
CA TRP A 67 10.53 -14.64 9.51
C TRP A 67 12.01 -14.30 9.64
N ASP A 68 12.56 -14.42 10.84
CA ASP A 68 13.94 -14.06 11.15
C ASP A 68 14.96 -15.09 10.64
N LEU A 69 14.52 -16.27 10.24
CA LEU A 69 15.36 -17.31 9.65
C LEU A 69 15.58 -17.11 8.14
N LEU A 70 14.78 -16.25 7.52
CA LEU A 70 14.81 -16.00 6.08
C LEU A 70 15.58 -14.73 5.73
N THR A 71 16.27 -14.78 4.60
CA THR A 71 16.86 -13.56 4.01
C THR A 71 15.76 -12.59 3.58
N PRO A 72 16.05 -11.28 3.46
CA PRO A 72 15.06 -10.29 3.00
C PRO A 72 14.40 -10.67 1.67
N GLN A 73 15.15 -11.27 0.73
CA GLN A 73 14.60 -11.73 -0.53
C GLN A 73 13.66 -12.92 -0.37
N GLN A 74 13.97 -13.87 0.51
CA GLN A 74 13.13 -15.03 0.78
C GLN A 74 11.83 -14.66 1.50
N ARG A 75 11.83 -13.61 2.32
CA ARG A 75 10.64 -13.09 3.00
C ARG A 75 9.54 -12.63 2.03
N GLU A 76 9.87 -12.41 0.75
CA GLU A 76 8.90 -12.15 -0.30
C GLU A 76 7.78 -13.20 -0.35
N ILE A 77 8.07 -14.46 0.02
CA ILE A 77 7.09 -15.56 0.04
C ILE A 77 5.88 -15.25 0.93
N PHE A 78 6.05 -14.51 2.01
CA PHE A 78 4.97 -14.18 2.94
C PHE A 78 4.02 -13.09 2.41
N PHE A 79 4.46 -12.32 1.42
CA PHE A 79 3.63 -11.30 0.78
C PHE A 79 2.83 -11.80 -0.42
N CYS A 80 2.95 -13.10 -0.73
CA CYS A 80 2.35 -13.66 -1.93
C CYS A 80 0.84 -13.75 -1.85
N ARG A 81 0.23 -13.57 -3.02
CA ARG A 81 -1.20 -13.78 -3.26
C ARG A 81 -1.57 -15.25 -3.24
N ASP A 82 -2.84 -15.53 -3.02
CA ASP A 82 -3.40 -16.84 -3.27
C ASP A 82 -3.51 -17.14 -4.77
N GLY A 83 -3.61 -18.43 -5.12
CA GLY A 83 -3.88 -18.90 -6.47
C GLY A 83 -2.71 -18.87 -7.45
N LEU A 84 -1.45 -18.77 -6.98
CA LEU A 84 -0.26 -18.80 -7.84
C LEU A 84 -0.11 -20.10 -8.63
N GLU A 85 -0.69 -21.22 -8.18
CA GLU A 85 -0.63 -22.50 -8.88
C GLU A 85 -1.22 -22.42 -10.31
N SER A 86 -2.23 -21.57 -10.51
CA SER A 86 -2.82 -21.30 -11.81
C SER A 86 -2.11 -20.20 -12.62
N MET A 87 -1.04 -19.62 -12.08
CA MET A 87 -0.34 -18.46 -12.63
C MET A 87 1.13 -18.77 -12.88
N SER A 88 1.41 -19.67 -13.85
CA SER A 88 2.73 -20.26 -14.06
C SER A 88 3.87 -19.25 -14.20
N SER A 89 3.66 -18.14 -14.90
CA SER A 89 4.70 -17.12 -15.08
C SER A 89 5.07 -16.44 -13.76
N GLN A 90 4.07 -16.06 -12.97
CA GLN A 90 4.24 -15.40 -11.68
C GLN A 90 4.85 -16.37 -10.65
N LYS A 91 4.36 -17.61 -10.62
CA LYS A 91 4.89 -18.68 -9.78
C LYS A 91 6.38 -18.92 -10.07
N ASN A 92 6.73 -19.16 -11.34
CA ASN A 92 8.12 -19.43 -11.72
C ASN A 92 9.03 -18.21 -11.46
N GLY A 93 8.52 -17.01 -11.68
CA GLY A 93 9.23 -15.78 -11.35
C GLY A 93 9.51 -15.64 -9.85
N LEU A 94 8.55 -16.00 -9.01
CA LEU A 94 8.71 -16.01 -7.55
C LEU A 94 9.72 -17.07 -7.13
N ILE A 95 9.56 -18.32 -7.56
CA ILE A 95 10.47 -19.44 -7.25
C ILE A 95 11.92 -19.07 -7.60
N LYS A 96 12.13 -18.44 -8.75
CA LYS A 96 13.47 -17.99 -9.17
C LYS A 96 14.08 -16.98 -8.19
N ARG A 97 13.26 -16.17 -7.50
CA ARG A 97 13.73 -15.19 -6.52
C ARG A 97 13.92 -15.76 -5.13
N VAL A 98 12.96 -16.52 -4.63
CA VAL A 98 12.98 -17.01 -3.24
C VAL A 98 13.64 -18.38 -3.08
N GLY A 99 13.70 -19.19 -4.13
CA GLY A 99 14.14 -20.59 -4.12
C GLY A 99 12.97 -21.57 -4.05
N GLU A 100 13.12 -22.73 -4.69
CA GLU A 100 12.10 -23.79 -4.71
C GLU A 100 11.78 -24.30 -3.30
N ASP A 101 12.82 -24.56 -2.48
CA ASP A 101 12.67 -25.06 -1.11
C ASP A 101 11.85 -24.13 -0.24
N ILE A 102 12.07 -22.80 -0.38
CA ILE A 102 11.33 -21.77 0.34
C ILE A 102 9.88 -21.72 -0.15
N TYR A 103 9.68 -21.82 -1.46
CA TYR A 103 8.33 -21.86 -2.03
C TYR A 103 7.55 -23.05 -1.48
N GLN A 104 8.11 -24.26 -1.56
CA GLN A 104 7.45 -25.48 -1.12
C GLN A 104 7.16 -25.50 0.40
N LYS A 105 8.04 -24.88 1.19
CA LYS A 105 7.87 -24.85 2.65
C LYS A 105 6.82 -23.85 3.11
N TYR A 106 6.75 -22.67 2.51
CA TYR A 106 6.00 -21.54 3.07
C TYR A 106 4.80 -21.08 2.23
N TYR A 107 4.74 -21.44 0.95
CA TYR A 107 3.57 -21.12 0.14
C TYR A 107 2.41 -22.02 0.54
N LEU A 108 1.25 -21.42 0.86
CA LEU A 108 0.04 -22.16 1.21
C LEU A 108 -0.85 -22.33 -0.04
N ASN A 109 -1.56 -23.45 -0.14
CA ASN A 109 -2.55 -23.67 -1.20
C ASN A 109 -3.67 -22.61 -1.16
N SER A 110 -3.97 -22.10 0.04
CA SER A 110 -4.89 -20.98 0.27
C SER A 110 -4.55 -20.29 1.60
N GLY A 111 -4.90 -19.02 1.74
CA GLY A 111 -4.73 -18.27 2.98
C GLY A 111 -3.44 -17.44 3.07
N ASN A 112 -2.63 -17.37 2.02
CA ASN A 112 -1.43 -16.51 2.00
C ASN A 112 -1.81 -15.04 2.22
N GLU A 113 -2.84 -14.56 1.51
CA GLU A 113 -3.35 -13.19 1.65
C GLU A 113 -3.90 -12.94 3.06
N ALA A 114 -4.60 -13.91 3.65
CA ALA A 114 -5.11 -13.80 5.01
C ALA A 114 -3.99 -13.73 6.04
N ARG A 115 -2.94 -14.55 5.87
CA ARG A 115 -1.75 -14.56 6.73
C ARG A 115 -1.08 -13.20 6.77
N ILE A 116 -0.80 -12.60 5.62
CA ILE A 116 -0.12 -11.29 5.60
C ILE A 116 -1.04 -10.16 6.08
N LYS A 117 -2.34 -10.19 5.79
CA LYS A 117 -3.30 -9.23 6.35
C LYS A 117 -3.31 -9.21 7.87
N LYS A 118 -3.11 -10.36 8.50
CA LYS A 118 -3.04 -10.51 9.96
C LYS A 118 -1.93 -9.66 10.57
N ALA A 119 -0.78 -9.55 9.89
CA ALA A 119 0.34 -8.73 10.32
C ALA A 119 0.00 -7.22 10.42
N TYR A 120 -1.05 -6.76 9.74
CA TYR A 120 -1.48 -5.37 9.76
C TYR A 120 -2.75 -5.13 10.58
N SER A 121 -3.46 -6.19 10.99
CA SER A 121 -4.78 -6.06 11.61
C SER A 121 -4.74 -5.53 13.05
N ASN A 122 -3.65 -5.80 13.78
CA ASN A 122 -3.47 -5.37 15.16
C ASN A 122 -2.35 -4.34 15.31
N ARG A 123 -2.24 -3.44 14.35
CA ARG A 123 -1.26 -2.34 14.37
C ARG A 123 -1.91 -1.03 14.79
N ASP A 124 -1.10 -0.10 15.22
CA ASP A 124 -1.51 1.28 15.48
C ASP A 124 -2.34 1.80 14.28
N SER A 125 -3.52 2.33 14.56
CA SER A 125 -4.47 2.79 13.53
C SER A 125 -3.88 3.87 12.61
N ARG A 126 -2.87 4.61 13.06
CA ARG A 126 -2.14 5.60 12.25
C ARG A 126 -1.41 4.96 11.07
N LEU A 127 -1.01 3.70 11.18
CA LEU A 127 -0.38 2.99 10.07
C LEU A 127 -1.31 2.97 8.84
N GLN A 128 -2.56 2.55 9.02
CA GLN A 128 -3.53 2.46 7.92
C GLN A 128 -3.93 3.82 7.34
N GLN A 129 -3.82 4.87 8.14
CA GLN A 129 -4.05 6.24 7.67
C GLN A 129 -2.86 6.80 6.90
N THR A 130 -1.65 6.31 7.19
CA THR A 130 -0.41 6.82 6.61
C THR A 130 0.03 6.04 5.38
N VAL A 131 -0.17 4.72 5.38
CA VAL A 131 0.38 3.81 4.38
C VAL A 131 -0.72 2.92 3.80
N VAL A 132 -0.69 2.71 2.50
CA VAL A 132 -1.44 1.64 1.85
C VAL A 132 -0.66 0.35 2.03
N THR A 133 -1.16 -0.52 2.90
CA THR A 133 -0.57 -1.83 3.17
C THR A 133 -1.06 -2.88 2.17
N PRO A 134 -0.33 -3.98 1.96
CA PRO A 134 -0.75 -5.05 1.05
C PRO A 134 -2.16 -5.56 1.35
N TYR A 135 -2.90 -5.85 0.27
CA TYR A 135 -4.25 -6.44 0.31
C TYR A 135 -5.35 -5.57 0.95
N ILE A 136 -5.08 -4.29 1.21
CA ILE A 136 -6.15 -3.35 1.57
C ILE A 136 -6.83 -2.86 0.28
N PRO A 137 -8.16 -2.93 0.20
CA PRO A 137 -8.90 -2.33 -0.90
C PRO A 137 -8.72 -0.82 -0.94
N VAL A 138 -8.55 -0.26 -2.13
CA VAL A 138 -8.52 1.19 -2.34
C VAL A 138 -9.89 1.71 -2.73
N ASP A 139 -10.24 2.88 -2.27
CA ASP A 139 -11.58 3.45 -2.37
C ASP A 139 -11.72 4.54 -3.45
N CYS A 140 -10.63 4.97 -4.06
CA CYS A 140 -10.61 6.06 -5.03
C CYS A 140 -10.13 5.59 -6.41
N TYR A 141 -10.31 6.42 -7.43
CA TYR A 141 -9.92 6.13 -8.80
C TYR A 141 -9.36 7.37 -9.50
N LYS A 142 -8.54 7.16 -10.53
CA LYS A 142 -7.94 8.22 -11.31
C LYS A 142 -8.66 8.47 -12.64
N PRO A 143 -8.56 9.69 -13.22
CA PRO A 143 -9.14 9.99 -14.52
C PRO A 143 -8.39 9.30 -15.68
N ASN A 144 -9.07 9.21 -16.81
CA ASN A 144 -8.51 8.85 -18.14
C ASN A 144 -8.16 7.37 -18.37
N TYR A 145 -8.71 6.46 -17.59
CA TYR A 145 -8.68 5.04 -17.93
C TYR A 145 -10.10 4.55 -18.17
N ALA A 146 -10.35 3.97 -19.33
CA ALA A 146 -11.63 3.36 -19.61
C ALA A 146 -11.94 2.31 -18.53
N GLY A 147 -13.02 2.48 -17.79
CA GLY A 147 -13.39 1.60 -16.68
C GLY A 147 -12.85 2.04 -15.31
N ASP A 148 -12.54 3.30 -15.13
CA ASP A 148 -11.94 3.86 -13.91
C ASP A 148 -12.73 3.56 -12.62
N ALA A 149 -14.05 3.51 -12.68
CA ALA A 149 -14.88 3.06 -11.56
C ALA A 149 -14.54 1.61 -11.10
N ASN A 150 -13.96 0.79 -11.99
CA ASN A 150 -13.55 -0.58 -11.67
C ASN A 150 -12.24 -0.64 -10.89
N GLN A 151 -11.62 0.48 -10.58
CA GLN A 151 -10.43 0.51 -9.72
C GLN A 151 -10.78 0.45 -8.23
N ILE A 152 -12.00 0.82 -7.88
CA ILE A 152 -12.48 0.71 -6.50
C ILE A 152 -12.44 -0.76 -6.08
N GLY A 153 -11.85 -1.01 -4.91
CA GLY A 153 -11.68 -2.36 -4.38
C GLY A 153 -10.41 -3.08 -4.85
N LYS A 154 -9.59 -2.48 -5.72
CA LYS A 154 -8.28 -3.04 -6.06
C LYS A 154 -7.40 -3.15 -4.83
N GLN A 155 -6.53 -4.13 -4.85
CA GLN A 155 -5.61 -4.43 -3.77
C GLN A 155 -4.18 -4.54 -4.29
N LEU A 156 -3.23 -4.17 -3.47
CA LEU A 156 -1.83 -4.48 -3.72
C LEU A 156 -1.64 -5.99 -3.48
N ARG A 157 -1.65 -6.75 -4.56
CA ARG A 157 -1.41 -8.19 -4.57
C ARG A 157 -0.06 -8.50 -5.17
N TRP A 158 0.68 -9.42 -4.58
CA TRP A 158 2.00 -9.80 -5.04
C TRP A 158 2.12 -11.32 -5.30
N PRO A 159 2.80 -11.76 -6.36
CA PRO A 159 3.17 -11.01 -7.58
C PRO A 159 1.95 -10.50 -8.34
N LEU A 160 2.10 -9.39 -9.05
CA LEU A 160 1.03 -8.80 -9.86
C LEU A 160 0.65 -9.74 -11.01
N LYS A 161 -0.64 -9.98 -11.18
CA LYS A 161 -1.18 -10.70 -12.35
C LYS A 161 -1.33 -9.77 -13.55
N GLU A 162 -1.90 -8.62 -13.31
CA GLU A 162 -2.23 -7.63 -14.32
C GLU A 162 -1.83 -6.24 -13.84
N GLN A 163 -1.45 -5.40 -14.79
CA GLN A 163 -1.19 -3.99 -14.53
C GLN A 163 -2.49 -3.21 -14.77
N GLY A 164 -3.05 -2.73 -13.71
CA GLY A 164 -3.81 -1.50 -13.71
C GLY A 164 -5.24 -1.49 -14.19
N THR A 165 -5.78 -2.34 -15.02
CA THR A 165 -7.08 -2.00 -15.61
C THR A 165 -8.26 -2.89 -15.24
N ASN A 166 -8.13 -4.20 -15.23
CA ASN A 166 -9.32 -5.06 -15.04
C ASN A 166 -9.13 -6.21 -14.05
N GLY A 167 -7.94 -6.38 -13.49
CA GLY A 167 -7.63 -7.59 -12.72
C GLY A 167 -7.77 -7.44 -11.22
N GLY A 168 -8.11 -6.29 -10.71
CA GLY A 168 -8.17 -6.05 -9.28
C GLY A 168 -6.82 -5.96 -8.57
N ASP A 169 -5.70 -5.90 -9.31
CA ASP A 169 -4.38 -5.73 -8.76
C ASP A 169 -3.96 -4.25 -8.77
N PHE A 170 -3.31 -3.86 -7.69
CA PHE A 170 -2.80 -2.51 -7.51
C PHE A 170 -1.38 -2.40 -8.07
N TRP A 171 -1.12 -1.35 -8.83
CA TRP A 171 0.19 -1.10 -9.39
C TRP A 171 0.85 0.13 -8.79
N LEU A 172 2.00 -0.06 -8.16
CA LEU A 172 2.79 1.05 -7.64
C LEU A 172 3.56 1.76 -8.77
N ASP A 173 4.50 1.10 -9.37
CA ASP A 173 5.23 1.52 -10.56
C ASP A 173 6.09 0.34 -11.07
N LYS A 174 6.28 0.23 -12.39
CA LYS A 174 7.13 -0.79 -13.02
C LYS A 174 8.56 -0.81 -12.50
N ARG A 175 9.04 0.34 -12.06
CA ARG A 175 10.44 0.55 -11.63
C ARG A 175 10.67 0.26 -10.16
N THR A 176 9.62 -0.03 -9.42
CA THR A 176 9.72 -0.11 -7.97
C THR A 176 9.19 -1.43 -7.46
N SER A 177 10.04 -2.17 -6.80
CA SER A 177 9.71 -3.36 -6.01
C SER A 177 9.16 -3.00 -4.62
N ALA A 178 8.56 -1.82 -4.45
CA ALA A 178 8.05 -1.40 -3.17
C ALA A 178 6.67 -2.01 -2.89
N PHE A 179 6.50 -2.59 -1.70
CA PHE A 179 5.22 -3.12 -1.24
C PHE A 179 4.30 -2.04 -0.67
N TYR A 180 4.81 -0.81 -0.46
CA TYR A 180 4.10 0.26 0.21
C TYR A 180 4.05 1.53 -0.63
N CYS A 181 2.96 2.28 -0.50
CA CYS A 181 2.88 3.67 -0.89
C CYS A 181 2.22 4.49 0.20
N TYR A 182 2.42 5.81 0.17
CA TYR A 182 1.74 6.68 1.10
C TYR A 182 0.24 6.77 0.78
N ARG A 183 -0.57 6.74 1.82
CA ARG A 183 -1.97 7.13 1.81
C ARG A 183 -2.12 8.56 2.30
N LYS A 184 -1.39 8.90 3.35
CA LYS A 184 -1.36 10.26 3.91
C LYS A 184 -0.91 11.25 2.85
N TYR A 185 -1.55 12.40 2.81
CA TYR A 185 -1.37 13.47 1.82
C TYR A 185 -1.85 13.14 0.41
N ASN A 186 -2.51 12.03 0.21
CA ASN A 186 -3.21 11.71 -1.03
C ASN A 186 -4.72 11.81 -0.78
N GLU A 187 -5.45 12.27 -1.78
CA GLU A 187 -6.90 12.23 -1.73
C GLU A 187 -7.37 10.78 -1.83
N PHE A 188 -8.24 10.35 -0.91
CA PHE A 188 -8.73 8.97 -0.86
C PHE A 188 -10.22 8.86 -0.51
N GLU A 189 -11.00 9.85 -0.82
CA GLU A 189 -12.44 9.82 -0.63
C GLU A 189 -13.07 8.73 -1.49
N LYS A 190 -13.94 7.92 -0.89
CA LYS A 190 -14.58 6.79 -1.56
C LYS A 190 -15.36 7.23 -2.80
N GLY A 191 -15.04 6.62 -3.94
CA GLY A 191 -15.68 6.91 -5.21
C GLY A 191 -15.26 8.24 -5.83
N ARG A 192 -14.30 8.96 -5.25
CA ARG A 192 -13.82 10.22 -5.79
C ARG A 192 -12.87 9.99 -6.97
N LEU A 193 -13.09 10.80 -7.99
CA LEU A 193 -12.15 10.95 -9.09
C LEU A 193 -10.98 11.82 -8.64
N ILE A 194 -9.79 11.28 -8.63
CA ILE A 194 -8.57 11.99 -8.21
C ILE A 194 -7.63 12.24 -9.39
N SER A 195 -6.87 13.31 -9.31
CA SER A 195 -5.87 13.69 -10.30
C SER A 195 -4.63 14.25 -9.63
N ARG A 196 -3.45 13.88 -10.12
CA ARG A 196 -2.16 14.37 -9.63
C ARG A 196 -2.00 15.89 -9.68
N SER A 197 -2.77 16.54 -10.55
CA SER A 197 -2.74 17.99 -10.76
C SER A 197 -3.88 18.73 -10.08
N ARG A 198 -4.66 18.05 -9.25
CA ARG A 198 -5.84 18.60 -8.57
C ARG A 198 -5.95 18.14 -7.12
N CYS A 199 -4.82 17.96 -6.46
CA CYS A 199 -4.81 17.67 -5.04
C CYS A 199 -4.94 18.97 -4.25
N HIS A 200 -5.97 19.04 -3.43
CA HIS A 200 -6.30 20.21 -2.61
C HIS A 200 -6.17 19.87 -1.12
N THR A 201 -5.33 18.90 -0.78
CA THR A 201 -5.06 18.55 0.62
C THR A 201 -4.26 19.66 1.27
N ASP A 202 -4.83 20.27 2.30
CA ASP A 202 -4.17 21.30 3.07
C ASP A 202 -2.91 20.77 3.77
N TRP A 203 -1.86 21.57 3.73
CA TRP A 203 -0.61 21.21 4.39
C TRP A 203 -0.54 21.87 5.77
N PRO A 204 -0.55 21.08 6.85
CA PRO A 204 -0.41 21.60 8.20
C PRO A 204 1.02 22.11 8.42
N LEU A 205 1.16 23.38 8.74
CA LEU A 205 2.43 23.99 9.11
C LEU A 205 2.63 23.97 10.62
N ILE A 206 1.55 24.21 11.38
CA ILE A 206 1.56 24.17 12.84
C ILE A 206 0.27 23.49 13.31
N ARG A 207 0.40 22.47 14.13
CA ARG A 207 -0.70 21.79 14.80
C ARG A 207 -0.66 22.06 16.29
N TYR A 208 -1.77 21.84 16.97
CA TYR A 208 -1.84 22.02 18.43
C TYR A 208 -0.88 21.09 19.20
N THR A 209 -0.49 19.97 18.58
CA THR A 209 0.42 18.99 19.17
C THR A 209 1.90 19.26 18.86
N ASP A 210 2.21 20.26 18.06
CA ASP A 210 3.59 20.65 17.73
C ASP A 210 4.13 21.66 18.73
#